data_0f848f7490d1856ec55406702625410f
#
_entry.id   0f848f7490d1856ec55406702625410f
#
_cell.length_a   1.000
_cell.length_b   1.000
_cell.length_c   1.000
_cell.angle_alpha   90.00
_cell.angle_beta   90.00
_cell.angle_gamma   90.00
#
_symmetry.space_group_name_H-M   'P 1'
#
loop_
_entity.id
_entity.type
_entity.pdbx_description
1 polymer ?
#
loop_
_entity_poly.entity_id
_entity_poly.type
_entity_poly.pdbx_seq_one_letter_code
_entity_poly.pdbx_strand_id
1 'polypeptide(L)'
;YKSGFCKKTESATPGYYTVELDKYKVKAELTATDHVALHRYTYQNADSASLLLDLQHGLVWNPQQYKSHVKACEINWEDAQTLTGHVRSSVWVNQDLYFVMKFNKPVTDSIYLPMEETEKGKRLIMSFDMKPDEQLLMKVAISTVGVDGAQKNMEKELAEWEFAGTR
;
A
#
# COMPACT_ATOMS: atom_id res chain seq x y z
N TYR A 1 -5.36 11.15 9.07
CA TYR A 1 -4.86 9.81 9.43
C TYR A 1 -3.39 9.74 9.87
N LYS A 2 -2.83 10.85 10.36
CA LYS A 2 -1.49 10.86 10.96
C LYS A 2 -1.48 10.06 12.27
N SER A 3 -0.41 9.33 12.54
CA SER A 3 -0.09 8.72 13.84
C SER A 3 1.22 9.26 14.37
N GLY A 4 1.32 9.39 15.70
CA GLY A 4 2.61 9.49 16.38
C GLY A 4 3.30 8.13 16.38
N PHE A 5 4.61 8.15 16.57
CA PHE A 5 5.43 6.96 16.81
C PHE A 5 6.63 7.33 17.69
N CYS A 6 7.19 6.35 18.38
CA CYS A 6 8.37 6.55 19.19
C CYS A 6 9.63 6.12 18.41
N LYS A 7 10.65 6.97 18.39
CA LYS A 7 11.95 6.64 17.76
C LYS A 7 12.62 5.36 18.32
N LYS A 8 12.26 4.95 19.53
CA LYS A 8 12.78 3.70 20.12
C LYS A 8 12.18 2.45 19.52
N THR A 9 10.98 2.55 18.91
CA THR A 9 10.30 1.44 18.21
C THR A 9 10.52 1.47 16.71
N GLU A 10 11.21 2.50 16.19
CA GLU A 10 11.58 2.59 14.79
C GLU A 10 12.96 1.98 14.54
N SER A 11 13.05 1.12 13.54
CA SER A 11 14.32 0.56 13.10
C SER A 11 14.36 0.43 11.58
N ALA A 12 15.50 0.76 11.00
CA ALA A 12 15.75 0.64 9.56
C ALA A 12 17.11 -0.02 9.32
N THR A 13 17.12 -1.02 8.47
CA THR A 13 18.33 -1.64 7.91
C THR A 13 18.14 -1.81 6.40
N PRO A 14 19.20 -1.99 5.60
CA PRO A 14 19.02 -2.29 4.18
C PRO A 14 18.03 -3.44 3.98
N GLY A 15 16.98 -3.21 3.17
CA GLY A 15 15.93 -4.18 2.89
C GLY A 15 14.87 -4.38 3.99
N TYR A 16 14.93 -3.67 5.12
CA TYR A 16 13.93 -3.84 6.17
C TYR A 16 13.66 -2.55 6.95
N TYR A 17 12.40 -2.26 7.18
CA TYR A 17 11.92 -1.17 8.01
C TYR A 17 10.85 -1.64 8.99
N THR A 18 10.86 -1.14 10.22
CA THR A 18 9.79 -1.39 11.19
C THR A 18 9.49 -0.16 12.05
N VAL A 19 8.23 0.00 12.43
CA VAL A 19 7.74 1.07 13.31
C VAL A 19 6.46 0.64 14.03
N GLU A 20 6.25 1.12 15.25
CA GLU A 20 4.97 1.01 15.94
C GLU A 20 4.21 2.34 15.84
N LEU A 21 2.96 2.27 15.40
CA LEU A 21 2.06 3.41 15.24
C LEU A 21 1.19 3.56 16.49
N ASP A 22 1.49 4.57 17.32
CA ASP A 22 0.90 4.74 18.65
C ASP A 22 -0.62 4.86 18.63
N LYS A 23 -1.16 5.65 17.67
CA LYS A 23 -2.60 5.91 17.56
C LYS A 23 -3.41 4.66 17.22
N TYR A 24 -2.87 3.82 16.34
CA TYR A 24 -3.58 2.66 15.78
C TYR A 24 -3.19 1.35 16.46
N LYS A 25 -2.20 1.38 17.35
CA LYS A 25 -1.66 0.18 18.00
C LYS A 25 -1.29 -0.90 17.00
N VAL A 26 -0.58 -0.49 15.96
CA VAL A 26 -0.14 -1.36 14.86
C VAL A 26 1.38 -1.32 14.77
N LYS A 27 1.99 -2.50 14.75
CA LYS A 27 3.37 -2.67 14.32
C LYS A 27 3.38 -2.88 12.81
N ALA A 28 4.05 -1.99 12.07
CA ALA A 28 4.28 -2.11 10.65
C ALA A 28 5.71 -2.57 10.39
N GLU A 29 5.86 -3.56 9.51
CA GLU A 29 7.14 -4.10 9.06
C GLU A 29 7.11 -4.17 7.53
N LEU A 30 8.18 -3.69 6.89
CA LEU A 30 8.26 -3.54 5.44
C LEU A 30 9.56 -4.14 4.93
N THR A 31 9.48 -4.88 3.83
CA THR A 31 10.63 -5.36 3.04
C THR A 31 10.26 -5.30 1.56
N ALA A 32 11.25 -5.36 0.67
CA ALA A 32 11.00 -5.29 -0.76
C ALA A 32 12.07 -6.04 -1.56
N THR A 33 11.66 -6.49 -2.72
CA THR A 33 12.51 -6.89 -3.84
C THR A 33 12.64 -5.72 -4.84
N ASP A 34 13.05 -5.97 -6.07
CA ASP A 34 13.23 -4.92 -7.08
C ASP A 34 11.90 -4.24 -7.47
N HIS A 35 10.79 -5.01 -7.55
CA HIS A 35 9.49 -4.52 -8.01
C HIS A 35 8.33 -4.89 -7.07
N VAL A 36 8.58 -5.62 -5.98
CA VAL A 36 7.52 -6.08 -5.08
C VAL A 36 7.84 -5.71 -3.64
N ALA A 37 6.92 -5.02 -2.99
CA ALA A 37 6.98 -4.78 -1.55
C ALA A 37 6.15 -5.81 -0.80
N LEU A 38 6.66 -6.29 0.33
CA LEU A 38 5.95 -7.11 1.30
C LEU A 38 5.80 -6.35 2.61
N HIS A 39 4.57 -6.17 3.02
CA HIS A 39 4.19 -5.50 4.26
C HIS A 39 3.63 -6.52 5.24
N ARG A 40 3.95 -6.34 6.52
CA ARG A 40 3.37 -7.08 7.64
C ARG A 40 2.86 -6.10 8.68
N TYR A 41 1.59 -6.21 9.00
CA TYR A 41 0.94 -5.38 10.00
C TYR A 41 0.43 -6.27 11.13
N THR A 42 0.91 -6.05 12.36
CA THR A 42 0.43 -6.74 13.55
C THR A 42 -0.45 -5.77 14.33
N TYR A 43 -1.75 -6.08 14.41
CA TYR A 43 -2.74 -5.28 15.11
C TYR A 43 -2.87 -5.76 16.54
N GLN A 44 -2.54 -4.91 17.53
CA GLN A 44 -2.71 -5.25 18.95
C GLN A 44 -4.19 -5.32 19.33
N ASN A 45 -5.05 -4.52 18.67
CA ASN A 45 -6.50 -4.52 18.87
C ASN A 45 -7.20 -4.94 17.58
N ALA A 46 -8.06 -5.96 17.67
CA ALA A 46 -8.75 -6.52 16.50
C ALA A 46 -9.90 -5.66 15.96
N ASP A 47 -10.48 -4.78 16.78
CA ASP A 47 -11.74 -4.08 16.49
C ASP A 47 -11.67 -3.06 15.35
N SER A 48 -10.50 -2.81 14.76
CA SER A 48 -10.33 -1.76 13.75
C SER A 48 -9.19 -1.99 12.76
N ALA A 49 -8.96 -3.23 12.36
CA ALA A 49 -7.92 -3.54 11.36
C ALA A 49 -8.32 -2.96 10.01
N SER A 50 -7.66 -1.87 9.63
CA SER A 50 -7.94 -1.17 8.37
C SER A 50 -6.66 -0.69 7.73
N LEU A 51 -6.64 -0.69 6.39
CA LEU A 51 -5.61 -0.07 5.56
C LEU A 51 -6.21 1.05 4.73
N LEU A 52 -5.50 2.16 4.62
CA LEU A 52 -5.79 3.24 3.69
C LEU A 52 -4.86 3.13 2.48
N LEU A 53 -5.43 2.95 1.30
CA LEU A 53 -4.75 3.16 0.03
C LEU A 53 -5.04 4.59 -0.43
N ASP A 54 -4.00 5.43 -0.47
CA ASP A 54 -4.09 6.82 -0.94
C ASP A 54 -3.30 6.98 -2.24
N LEU A 55 -4.01 7.06 -3.35
CA LEU A 55 -3.47 7.23 -4.70
C LEU A 55 -3.59 8.68 -5.20
N GLN A 56 -3.87 9.63 -4.31
CA GLN A 56 -3.89 11.05 -4.65
C GLN A 56 -2.49 11.67 -4.63
N HIS A 57 -1.55 11.04 -3.96
CA HIS A 57 -0.17 11.49 -3.88
C HIS A 57 0.62 10.99 -5.09
N GLY A 58 0.97 11.91 -5.99
CA GLY A 58 1.89 11.65 -7.11
C GLY A 58 3.28 12.23 -6.83
N LEU A 59 4.15 12.19 -7.85
CA LEU A 59 5.45 12.87 -7.79
C LEU A 59 5.24 14.37 -7.56
N VAL A 60 5.93 14.93 -6.58
CA VAL A 60 5.88 16.35 -6.21
C VAL A 60 7.26 16.95 -6.39
N TRP A 61 7.38 17.94 -7.30
CA TRP A 61 8.63 18.63 -7.53
C TRP A 61 8.99 19.59 -6.39
N ASN A 62 7.98 20.28 -5.84
CA ASN A 62 8.16 21.23 -4.75
C ASN A 62 7.19 20.93 -3.60
N PRO A 63 7.69 20.48 -2.44
CA PRO A 63 6.84 20.17 -1.28
C PRO A 63 6.03 21.37 -0.77
N GLN A 64 6.46 22.60 -1.07
CA GLN A 64 5.78 23.83 -0.64
C GLN A 64 4.62 24.23 -1.58
N GLN A 65 4.61 23.70 -2.79
CA GLN A 65 3.55 23.90 -3.79
C GLN A 65 2.84 22.58 -4.08
N TYR A 66 2.41 21.90 -3.01
CA TYR A 66 1.74 20.62 -3.14
C TYR A 66 0.48 20.75 -3.99
N LYS A 67 0.59 20.41 -5.25
CA LYS A 67 -0.53 20.09 -6.12
C LYS A 67 -0.37 18.64 -6.56
N SER A 68 -1.42 17.86 -6.37
CA SER A 68 -1.41 16.52 -6.93
C SER A 68 -1.25 16.58 -8.44
N HIS A 69 -0.31 15.82 -8.94
CA HIS A 69 -0.07 15.65 -10.36
C HIS A 69 -0.75 14.41 -10.94
N VAL A 70 -1.61 13.75 -10.17
CA VAL A 70 -2.41 12.63 -10.63
C VAL A 70 -3.41 13.12 -11.67
N LYS A 71 -3.41 12.50 -12.84
CA LYS A 71 -4.27 12.80 -14.00
C LYS A 71 -5.35 11.76 -14.22
N ALA A 72 -5.08 10.51 -13.85
CA ALA A 72 -6.03 9.41 -13.88
C ALA A 72 -5.69 8.40 -12.79
N CYS A 73 -6.69 7.73 -12.29
CA CYS A 73 -6.54 6.67 -11.29
C CYS A 73 -7.67 5.65 -11.44
N GLU A 74 -7.30 4.38 -11.51
CA GLU A 74 -8.22 3.27 -11.58
C GLU A 74 -7.88 2.24 -10.50
N ILE A 75 -8.89 1.64 -9.89
CA ILE A 75 -8.81 0.54 -8.95
C ILE A 75 -9.87 -0.47 -9.35
N ASN A 76 -9.47 -1.73 -9.52
CA ASN A 76 -10.33 -2.85 -9.88
C ASN A 76 -10.14 -3.98 -8.87
N TRP A 77 -11.23 -4.57 -8.41
CA TRP A 77 -11.20 -5.78 -7.60
C TRP A 77 -11.24 -7.01 -8.51
N GLU A 78 -10.24 -7.88 -8.37
CA GLU A 78 -10.22 -9.19 -9.02
C GLU A 78 -10.97 -10.23 -8.16
N ASP A 79 -10.77 -10.15 -6.85
CA ASP A 79 -11.44 -10.95 -5.83
C ASP A 79 -11.39 -10.24 -4.47
N ALA A 80 -11.83 -10.90 -3.39
CA ALA A 80 -11.84 -10.32 -2.04
C ALA A 80 -10.43 -10.10 -1.43
N GLN A 81 -9.38 -10.63 -2.05
CA GLN A 81 -8.00 -10.53 -1.57
C GLN A 81 -7.05 -9.86 -2.57
N THR A 82 -7.54 -9.53 -3.77
CA THR A 82 -6.72 -9.01 -4.85
C THR A 82 -7.36 -7.78 -5.46
N LEU A 83 -6.63 -6.69 -5.48
CA LEU A 83 -6.98 -5.52 -6.27
C LEU A 83 -5.84 -5.13 -7.21
N THR A 84 -6.22 -4.59 -8.34
CA THR A 84 -5.32 -4.06 -9.36
C THR A 84 -5.62 -2.60 -9.61
N GLY A 85 -4.69 -1.90 -10.19
CA GLY A 85 -4.96 -0.51 -10.53
C GLY A 85 -3.87 0.14 -11.37
N HIS A 86 -4.17 1.40 -11.69
CA HIS A 86 -3.33 2.24 -12.50
C HIS A 86 -3.39 3.67 -11.99
N VAL A 87 -2.24 4.32 -11.94
CA VAL A 87 -2.12 5.75 -11.65
C VAL A 87 -1.29 6.40 -12.73
N ARG A 88 -1.87 7.41 -13.38
CA ARG A 88 -1.13 8.31 -14.27
C ARG A 88 -0.82 9.60 -13.55
N SER A 89 0.43 9.94 -13.46
CA SER A 89 0.91 11.25 -12.99
C SER A 89 1.64 12.01 -14.09
N SER A 90 1.61 13.33 -14.01
CA SER A 90 2.27 14.18 -14.99
C SER A 90 2.85 15.40 -14.30
N VAL A 91 4.18 15.53 -14.34
CA VAL A 91 4.92 16.73 -13.95
C VAL A 91 5.61 17.29 -15.19
N TRP A 92 6.72 16.71 -15.60
CA TRP A 92 7.43 17.04 -16.86
C TRP A 92 7.18 15.99 -17.93
N VAL A 93 6.97 14.75 -17.50
CA VAL A 93 6.63 13.62 -18.36
C VAL A 93 5.38 12.93 -17.79
N ASN A 94 4.63 12.28 -18.67
CA ASN A 94 3.58 11.38 -18.23
C ASN A 94 4.21 10.09 -17.72
N GLN A 95 3.83 9.68 -16.52
CA GLN A 95 4.26 8.44 -15.92
C GLN A 95 3.04 7.60 -15.56
N ASP A 96 3.01 6.39 -16.09
CA ASP A 96 2.02 5.38 -15.77
C ASP A 96 2.62 4.38 -14.78
N LEU A 97 1.93 4.14 -13.68
CA LEU A 97 2.25 3.13 -12.70
C LEU A 97 1.07 2.18 -12.57
N TYR A 98 1.28 0.94 -12.91
CA TYR A 98 0.33 -0.16 -12.72
C TYR A 98 0.74 -0.94 -11.48
N PHE A 99 -0.25 -1.44 -10.75
CA PHE A 99 0.02 -2.22 -9.56
C PHE A 99 -0.94 -3.40 -9.40
N VAL A 100 -0.46 -4.41 -8.67
CA VAL A 100 -1.24 -5.51 -8.12
C VAL A 100 -1.01 -5.54 -6.63
N MET A 101 -2.09 -5.55 -5.84
CA MET A 101 -2.04 -5.74 -4.40
C MET A 101 -2.74 -7.05 -4.04
N LYS A 102 -2.07 -7.87 -3.21
CA LYS A 102 -2.66 -9.11 -2.66
C LYS A 102 -2.57 -9.10 -1.15
N PHE A 103 -3.61 -9.60 -0.51
CA PHE A 103 -3.69 -9.76 0.95
C PHE A 103 -3.76 -11.24 1.32
N ASN A 104 -3.19 -11.61 2.46
CA ASN A 104 -3.33 -12.98 2.99
C ASN A 104 -4.72 -13.24 3.62
N LYS A 105 -5.54 -12.20 3.75
CA LYS A 105 -6.91 -12.25 4.27
C LYS A 105 -7.87 -11.52 3.36
N PRO A 106 -9.14 -11.93 3.32
CA PRO A 106 -10.14 -11.21 2.54
C PRO A 106 -10.43 -9.83 3.15
N VAL A 107 -10.62 -8.86 2.28
CA VAL A 107 -11.22 -7.57 2.64
C VAL A 107 -12.69 -7.79 2.92
N THR A 108 -13.16 -7.40 4.10
CA THR A 108 -14.55 -7.60 4.54
C THR A 108 -15.45 -6.43 4.19
N ASP A 109 -14.87 -5.22 4.11
CA ASP A 109 -15.56 -4.00 3.71
C ASP A 109 -14.58 -3.02 3.06
N SER A 110 -15.09 -2.18 2.16
CA SER A 110 -14.27 -1.14 1.55
C SER A 110 -15.08 0.12 1.25
N ILE A 111 -14.50 1.28 1.57
CA ILE A 111 -15.16 2.58 1.43
C ILE A 111 -14.22 3.55 0.72
N TYR A 112 -14.69 4.12 -0.40
CA TYR A 112 -14.01 5.25 -1.03
C TYR A 112 -14.25 6.53 -0.23
N LEU A 113 -13.16 7.21 0.13
CA LEU A 113 -13.27 8.51 0.76
C LEU A 113 -13.63 9.58 -0.28
N PRO A 114 -14.42 10.60 0.12
CA PRO A 114 -14.75 11.71 -0.77
C PRO A 114 -13.48 12.45 -1.19
N MET A 115 -13.47 12.90 -2.44
CA MET A 115 -12.40 13.65 -3.08
C MET A 115 -12.92 15.02 -3.51
N GLU A 116 -12.06 16.01 -3.62
CA GLU A 116 -12.41 17.29 -4.23
C GLU A 116 -12.56 17.13 -5.75
N GLU A 117 -13.39 17.95 -6.41
CA GLU A 117 -13.61 17.84 -7.87
C GLU A 117 -12.34 17.95 -8.71
N THR A 118 -11.35 18.68 -8.21
CA THR A 118 -10.05 18.86 -8.86
C THR A 118 -9.10 17.68 -8.67
N GLU A 119 -9.36 16.80 -7.72
CA GLU A 119 -8.56 15.61 -7.42
C GLU A 119 -8.95 14.47 -8.36
N LYS A 120 -7.95 13.83 -8.97
CA LYS A 120 -8.14 12.71 -9.92
C LYS A 120 -7.61 11.38 -9.38
N GLY A 121 -7.04 11.41 -8.18
CA GLY A 121 -6.67 10.19 -7.44
C GLY A 121 -7.88 9.54 -6.77
N LYS A 122 -7.60 8.49 -6.01
CA LYS A 122 -8.61 7.78 -5.19
C LYS A 122 -8.04 7.50 -3.81
N ARG A 123 -8.91 7.49 -2.82
CA ARG A 123 -8.60 7.02 -1.46
C ARG A 123 -9.58 5.93 -1.09
N LEU A 124 -9.05 4.77 -0.73
CA LEU A 124 -9.82 3.59 -0.39
C LEU A 124 -9.43 3.09 0.99
N ILE A 125 -10.38 3.02 1.91
CA ILE A 125 -10.21 2.31 3.18
C ILE A 125 -10.69 0.87 2.96
N MET A 126 -9.88 -0.09 3.38
CA MET A 126 -10.18 -1.52 3.36
C MET A 126 -10.15 -2.05 4.78
N SER A 127 -11.18 -2.77 5.19
CA SER A 127 -11.32 -3.35 6.53
C SER A 127 -11.12 -4.86 6.48
N PHE A 128 -10.57 -5.41 7.56
CA PHE A 128 -10.25 -6.83 7.69
C PHE A 128 -10.76 -7.37 9.01
N ASP A 129 -11.27 -8.59 8.99
CA ASP A 129 -11.61 -9.33 10.21
C ASP A 129 -10.33 -9.96 10.77
N MET A 130 -9.88 -9.46 11.91
CA MET A 130 -8.61 -9.82 12.54
C MET A 130 -8.83 -10.19 13.99
N LYS A 131 -8.01 -11.07 14.52
CA LYS A 131 -7.89 -11.32 15.97
C LYS A 131 -6.77 -10.43 16.54
N PRO A 132 -6.78 -10.16 17.86
CA PRO A 132 -5.65 -9.49 18.51
C PRO A 132 -4.33 -10.21 18.21
N ASP A 133 -3.29 -9.41 17.94
CA ASP A 133 -1.94 -9.86 17.58
C ASP A 133 -1.83 -10.70 16.29
N GLU A 134 -2.90 -10.80 15.53
CA GLU A 134 -2.87 -11.45 14.22
C GLU A 134 -2.17 -10.56 13.19
N GLN A 135 -1.53 -11.21 12.20
CA GLN A 135 -0.74 -10.53 11.17
C GLN A 135 -1.51 -10.44 9.86
N LEU A 136 -1.68 -9.23 9.36
CA LEU A 136 -2.08 -8.97 7.99
C LEU A 136 -0.82 -8.83 7.12
N LEU A 137 -0.70 -9.67 6.09
CA LEU A 137 0.34 -9.57 5.08
C LEU A 137 -0.26 -8.96 3.81
N MET A 138 0.50 -8.06 3.19
CA MET A 138 0.15 -7.43 1.93
C MET A 138 1.36 -7.43 1.00
N LYS A 139 1.17 -7.90 -0.23
CA LYS A 139 2.12 -7.76 -1.33
C LYS A 139 1.66 -6.63 -2.24
N VAL A 140 2.60 -5.81 -2.68
CA VAL A 140 2.35 -4.77 -3.69
C VAL A 140 3.41 -4.89 -4.77
N ALA A 141 3.02 -5.34 -5.94
CA ALA A 141 3.87 -5.35 -7.12
C ALA A 141 3.56 -4.17 -8.03
N ILE A 142 4.58 -3.61 -8.65
CA ILE A 142 4.48 -2.47 -9.55
C ILE A 142 5.06 -2.78 -10.94
N SER A 143 4.56 -2.06 -11.94
CA SER A 143 5.07 -2.08 -13.32
C SER A 143 4.75 -0.76 -14.02
N THR A 144 5.60 -0.35 -14.96
CA THR A 144 5.36 0.82 -15.83
C THR A 144 4.73 0.45 -17.18
N VAL A 145 4.52 -0.82 -17.45
CA VAL A 145 4.03 -1.29 -18.76
C VAL A 145 2.61 -1.87 -18.74
N GLY A 146 2.13 -2.32 -17.57
CA GLY A 146 0.78 -2.86 -17.44
C GLY A 146 0.58 -3.68 -16.17
N VAL A 147 -0.68 -3.99 -15.85
CA VAL A 147 -1.06 -4.86 -14.72
C VAL A 147 -0.45 -6.25 -14.87
N ASP A 148 -0.45 -6.82 -16.08
CA ASP A 148 0.19 -8.12 -16.37
C ASP A 148 1.68 -8.11 -16.03
N GLY A 149 2.36 -6.97 -16.24
CA GLY A 149 3.75 -6.79 -15.86
C GLY A 149 3.93 -6.82 -14.33
N ALA A 150 3.06 -6.15 -13.58
CA ALA A 150 3.08 -6.17 -12.13
C ALA A 150 2.77 -7.60 -11.60
N GLN A 151 1.81 -8.30 -12.20
CA GLN A 151 1.50 -9.68 -11.83
C GLN A 151 2.70 -10.61 -12.02
N LYS A 152 3.38 -10.53 -13.17
CA LYS A 152 4.59 -11.31 -13.46
C LYS A 152 5.73 -11.00 -12.51
N ASN A 153 5.91 -9.73 -12.12
CA ASN A 153 6.90 -9.33 -11.12
C ASN A 153 6.58 -9.99 -9.77
N MET A 154 5.33 -9.98 -9.34
CA MET A 154 4.91 -10.63 -8.09
C MET A 154 5.18 -12.14 -8.09
N GLU A 155 4.84 -12.82 -9.17
CA GLU A 155 5.04 -14.27 -9.32
C GLU A 155 6.51 -14.67 -9.34
N LYS A 156 7.35 -13.84 -9.99
CA LYS A 156 8.77 -14.12 -10.15
C LYS A 156 9.57 -13.79 -8.88
N GLU A 157 9.28 -12.66 -8.24
CA GLU A 157 10.12 -12.10 -7.18
C GLU A 157 9.63 -12.46 -5.78
N LEU A 158 8.32 -12.68 -5.61
CA LEU A 158 7.70 -12.93 -4.31
C LEU A 158 6.46 -13.83 -4.44
N ALA A 159 6.64 -15.07 -4.92
CA ALA A 159 5.54 -16.03 -5.02
C ALA A 159 4.95 -16.36 -3.64
N GLU A 160 5.80 -16.62 -2.65
CA GLU A 160 5.40 -17.04 -1.32
C GLU A 160 5.23 -15.87 -0.34
N TRP A 161 4.48 -16.11 0.75
CA TRP A 161 4.25 -15.14 1.84
C TRP A 161 5.37 -15.17 2.89
N GLU A 162 6.60 -15.39 2.48
CA GLU A 162 7.72 -15.54 3.41
C GLU A 162 8.44 -14.20 3.65
N PHE A 163 8.15 -13.58 4.78
CA PHE A 163 8.72 -12.28 5.14
C PHE A 163 10.23 -12.38 5.45
N ALA A 164 10.68 -13.44 6.11
CA ALA A 164 12.06 -13.61 6.51
C ALA A 164 13.00 -13.85 5.32
N GLY A 165 12.55 -14.58 4.30
CA GLY A 165 13.32 -14.86 3.08
C GLY A 165 13.44 -13.68 2.12
N THR A 166 12.57 -12.67 2.27
CA THR A 166 12.58 -11.44 1.45
C THR A 166 13.45 -10.34 2.07
N ARG A 167 13.85 -10.51 3.33
CA ARG A 167 14.62 -9.54 4.11
C ARG A 167 16.11 -9.58 3.80
#